data_d0eb4e372e3a56a76700828233398b9d
#
_entry.id   d0eb4e372e3a56a76700828233398b9d
#
_cell.length_a   1.000
_cell.length_b   1.000
_cell.length_c   1.000
_cell.angle_alpha   90.00
_cell.angle_beta   90.00
_cell.angle_gamma   90.00
#
_symmetry.space_group_name_H-M   'P 1'
#
loop_
_entity.id
_entity.type
_entity.pdbx_description
1 polymer ?
#
loop_
_entity_poly.entity_id
_entity_poly.type
_entity_poly.pdbx_seq_one_letter_code
_entity_poly.pdbx_strand_id
1 'polypeptide(L)'
;MFIRRFLGIVCAAMCLLSCNKTTTIYDFKAESNAGEEVNFADYKGKVLLIVNTASKCGFTPQYDGLEDLYKKYKDKGLVVIGFPCDQFGHQEPGTNEEIEEFCRVNYGVTFPLMAKSDVNGENANDIFKWLYSEKPFAGFGDSDRGKSMDGMLSRGNPDYASNPDIKWNFTKFLLDRKGRVVARFEPVVTPEDLESQIVALL
;
A
#
# COMPACT_ATOMS: atom_id res chain seq x y z
N MET A 1 -73.17 -29.89 5.02
CA MET A 1 -72.21 -29.76 3.90
C MET A 1 -71.34 -28.53 4.25
N PHE A 2 -70.19 -28.74 4.90
CA PHE A 2 -69.32 -27.67 5.41
C PHE A 2 -68.14 -27.49 4.45
N ILE A 3 -68.08 -26.33 3.82
CA ILE A 3 -66.96 -25.94 2.93
C ILE A 3 -65.87 -25.25 3.78
N ARG A 4 -64.73 -25.94 4.03
CA ARG A 4 -63.55 -25.37 4.65
C ARG A 4 -62.78 -24.58 3.58
N ARG A 5 -62.69 -23.26 3.74
CA ARG A 5 -61.77 -22.39 3.02
C ARG A 5 -60.36 -22.51 3.62
N PHE A 6 -59.42 -23.03 2.84
CA PHE A 6 -57.99 -22.95 3.18
C PHE A 6 -57.47 -21.57 2.74
N LEU A 7 -57.05 -20.78 3.74
CA LEU A 7 -56.37 -19.52 3.50
C LEU A 7 -54.86 -19.83 3.40
N GLY A 8 -54.28 -19.82 2.19
CA GLY A 8 -52.85 -20.00 1.96
C GLY A 8 -52.10 -18.71 2.34
N ILE A 9 -51.30 -18.79 3.39
CA ILE A 9 -50.33 -17.73 3.73
C ILE A 9 -49.13 -17.88 2.83
N VAL A 10 -48.99 -16.96 1.86
CA VAL A 10 -47.81 -16.82 1.04
C VAL A 10 -46.78 -16.04 1.88
N CYS A 11 -45.81 -16.74 2.45
CA CYS A 11 -44.70 -16.12 3.14
C CYS A 11 -43.69 -15.63 2.09
N ALA A 12 -43.76 -14.36 1.73
CA ALA A 12 -42.74 -13.71 0.86
C ALA A 12 -41.46 -13.58 1.67
N ALA A 13 -40.51 -14.49 1.43
CA ALA A 13 -39.13 -14.37 1.91
C ALA A 13 -38.45 -13.19 1.22
N MET A 14 -38.40 -12.06 1.93
CA MET A 14 -37.66 -10.88 1.50
C MET A 14 -36.16 -11.18 1.70
N CYS A 15 -35.47 -11.63 0.65
CA CYS A 15 -33.99 -11.73 0.63
C CYS A 15 -33.44 -10.31 0.74
N LEU A 16 -33.05 -9.91 1.93
CA LEU A 16 -32.21 -8.73 2.15
C LEU A 16 -30.81 -9.05 1.56
N LEU A 17 -30.60 -8.66 0.31
CA LEU A 17 -29.27 -8.59 -0.28
C LEU A 17 -28.51 -7.50 0.50
N SER A 18 -27.80 -7.91 1.55
CA SER A 18 -26.80 -7.06 2.18
C SER A 18 -25.71 -6.81 1.15
N CYS A 19 -25.73 -5.63 0.54
CA CYS A 19 -24.65 -5.16 -0.31
C CYS A 19 -23.46 -4.86 0.61
N ASN A 20 -22.63 -5.86 0.89
CA ASN A 20 -21.36 -5.64 1.58
C ASN A 20 -20.48 -4.79 0.65
N LYS A 21 -20.43 -3.47 0.92
CA LYS A 21 -19.52 -2.56 0.22
C LYS A 21 -18.09 -3.04 0.48
N THR A 22 -17.40 -3.48 -0.56
CA THR A 22 -15.98 -3.83 -0.48
C THR A 22 -15.18 -2.54 -0.27
N THR A 23 -14.38 -2.47 0.78
CA THR A 23 -13.48 -1.35 1.05
C THR A 23 -12.44 -1.25 -0.07
N THR A 24 -12.17 -0.05 -0.53
CA THR A 24 -11.15 0.27 -1.52
C THR A 24 -10.31 1.42 -1.01
N ILE A 25 -9.18 1.70 -1.67
CA ILE A 25 -8.35 2.86 -1.31
C ILE A 25 -9.12 4.18 -1.33
N TYR A 26 -10.19 4.26 -2.11
CA TYR A 26 -11.03 5.46 -2.26
C TYR A 26 -11.87 5.81 -1.04
N ASP A 27 -11.89 4.94 -0.04
CA ASP A 27 -12.57 5.17 1.24
C ASP A 27 -11.65 5.82 2.28
N PHE A 28 -10.38 6.08 1.92
CA PHE A 28 -9.35 6.61 2.82
C PHE A 28 -8.94 8.04 2.48
N LYS A 29 -8.34 8.69 3.47
CA LYS A 29 -7.67 9.98 3.39
C LYS A 29 -6.32 9.89 4.09
N ALA A 30 -5.39 10.76 3.71
CA ALA A 30 -4.11 10.95 4.39
C ALA A 30 -3.75 12.43 4.41
N GLU A 31 -2.73 12.80 5.17
CA GLU A 31 -2.12 14.12 5.15
C GLU A 31 -0.91 14.08 4.21
N SER A 32 -0.76 15.07 3.34
CA SER A 32 0.45 15.27 2.55
C SER A 32 1.60 15.77 3.44
N ASN A 33 2.83 15.67 2.96
CA ASN A 33 3.98 16.22 3.66
C ASN A 33 3.93 17.75 3.84
N ALA A 34 3.09 18.43 3.06
CA ALA A 34 2.79 19.86 3.20
C ALA A 34 1.66 20.16 4.21
N GLY A 35 1.09 19.14 4.89
CA GLY A 35 0.02 19.30 5.86
C GLY A 35 -1.39 19.44 5.25
N GLU A 36 -1.58 19.11 3.97
CA GLU A 36 -2.87 19.18 3.29
C GLU A 36 -3.58 17.82 3.31
N GLU A 37 -4.92 17.84 3.45
CA GLU A 37 -5.72 16.61 3.34
C GLU A 37 -5.73 16.09 1.90
N VAL A 38 -5.30 14.85 1.69
CA VAL A 38 -5.36 14.12 0.43
C VAL A 38 -6.49 13.10 0.48
N ASN A 39 -7.48 13.26 -0.40
CA ASN A 39 -8.57 12.30 -0.52
C ASN A 39 -8.23 11.28 -1.63
N PHE A 40 -8.08 10.00 -1.27
CA PHE A 40 -7.74 8.97 -2.25
C PHE A 40 -8.85 8.73 -3.29
N ALA A 41 -10.07 9.19 -3.06
CA ALA A 41 -11.11 9.20 -4.09
C ALA A 41 -10.76 10.04 -5.33
N ASP A 42 -9.84 11.01 -5.21
CA ASP A 42 -9.38 11.86 -6.31
C ASP A 42 -8.50 11.08 -7.31
N TYR A 43 -7.97 9.93 -6.89
CA TYR A 43 -7.20 9.02 -7.74
C TYR A 43 -8.06 7.96 -8.45
N LYS A 44 -9.40 8.08 -8.46
CA LYS A 44 -10.26 7.11 -9.17
C LYS A 44 -9.85 6.95 -10.64
N GLY A 45 -9.78 5.68 -11.06
CA GLY A 45 -9.37 5.33 -12.43
C GLY A 45 -7.86 5.33 -12.65
N LYS A 46 -7.04 5.59 -11.63
CA LYS A 46 -5.59 5.48 -11.68
C LYS A 46 -5.11 4.13 -11.14
N VAL A 47 -3.96 3.69 -11.63
CA VAL A 47 -3.17 2.61 -11.02
C VAL A 47 -2.30 3.24 -9.95
N LEU A 48 -2.31 2.73 -8.73
CA LEU A 48 -1.52 3.29 -7.63
C LEU A 48 -0.41 2.34 -7.22
N LEU A 49 0.78 2.88 -6.97
CA LEU A 49 1.89 2.21 -6.32
C LEU A 49 2.17 2.93 -4.99
N ILE A 50 1.74 2.34 -3.88
CA ILE A 50 1.92 2.88 -2.53
C ILE A 50 3.16 2.25 -1.92
N VAL A 51 4.08 3.08 -1.39
CA VAL A 51 5.39 2.64 -0.89
C VAL A 51 5.68 3.29 0.45
N ASN A 52 6.05 2.52 1.49
CA ASN A 52 6.64 3.12 2.69
C ASN A 52 8.13 3.38 2.46
N THR A 53 8.59 4.58 2.76
CA THR A 53 9.91 5.08 2.33
C THR A 53 10.77 5.52 3.52
N ALA A 54 12.08 5.65 3.29
CA ALA A 54 13.03 6.20 4.26
C ALA A 54 14.28 6.75 3.56
N SER A 55 14.86 7.82 4.13
CA SER A 55 16.01 8.56 3.58
C SER A 55 17.37 7.91 3.87
N LYS A 56 17.47 7.04 4.90
CA LYS A 56 18.75 6.46 5.39
C LYS A 56 18.76 4.93 5.34
N CYS A 57 18.02 4.32 4.43
CA CYS A 57 17.91 2.88 4.25
C CYS A 57 18.85 2.39 3.15
N GLY A 58 19.32 1.14 3.24
CA GLY A 58 20.04 0.50 2.15
C GLY A 58 19.22 0.38 0.85
N PHE A 59 17.89 0.49 0.93
CA PHE A 59 16.97 0.50 -0.22
C PHE A 59 16.61 1.91 -0.72
N THR A 60 17.09 2.98 -0.08
CA THR A 60 16.83 4.38 -0.49
C THR A 60 17.13 4.66 -1.98
N PRO A 61 18.16 4.05 -2.62
CA PRO A 61 18.37 4.23 -4.07
C PRO A 61 17.19 3.79 -4.94
N GLN A 62 16.22 3.04 -4.43
CA GLN A 62 14.99 2.72 -5.18
C GLN A 62 14.12 3.94 -5.50
N TYR A 63 14.36 5.09 -4.88
CA TYR A 63 13.71 6.34 -5.31
C TYR A 63 13.94 6.67 -6.78
N ASP A 64 15.16 6.37 -7.33
CA ASP A 64 15.46 6.59 -8.74
C ASP A 64 14.50 5.79 -9.64
N GLY A 65 14.40 4.48 -9.43
CA GLY A 65 13.52 3.62 -10.21
C GLY A 65 12.01 3.91 -10.00
N LEU A 66 11.60 4.33 -8.79
CA LEU A 66 10.22 4.76 -8.53
C LEU A 66 9.88 6.04 -9.30
N GLU A 67 10.79 7.01 -9.33
CA GLU A 67 10.62 8.26 -10.08
C GLU A 67 10.63 8.01 -11.60
N ASP A 68 11.49 7.12 -12.08
CA ASP A 68 11.53 6.73 -13.49
C ASP A 68 10.22 6.08 -13.92
N LEU A 69 9.67 5.15 -13.13
CA LEU A 69 8.36 4.56 -13.39
C LEU A 69 7.26 5.62 -13.39
N TYR A 70 7.27 6.52 -12.41
CA TYR A 70 6.29 7.60 -12.32
C TYR A 70 6.35 8.51 -13.54
N LYS A 71 7.52 9.04 -13.91
CA LYS A 71 7.70 9.88 -15.10
C LYS A 71 7.25 9.19 -16.38
N LYS A 72 7.57 7.89 -16.52
CA LYS A 72 7.29 7.11 -17.73
C LYS A 72 5.79 6.82 -17.90
N TYR A 73 5.04 6.70 -16.80
CA TYR A 73 3.67 6.18 -16.85
C TYR A 73 2.61 7.11 -16.25
N LYS A 74 2.94 8.26 -15.65
CA LYS A 74 1.95 9.18 -15.08
C LYS A 74 0.88 9.62 -16.06
N ASP A 75 1.26 9.90 -17.30
CA ASP A 75 0.33 10.32 -18.36
C ASP A 75 -0.56 9.15 -18.84
N LYS A 76 -0.15 7.90 -18.55
CA LYS A 76 -0.95 6.70 -18.79
C LYS A 76 -1.80 6.28 -17.59
N GLY A 77 -1.68 7.00 -16.48
CA GLY A 77 -2.52 6.84 -15.30
C GLY A 77 -1.87 6.14 -14.11
N LEU A 78 -0.54 5.97 -14.07
CA LEU A 78 0.18 5.56 -12.87
C LEU A 78 0.31 6.75 -11.90
N VAL A 79 0.09 6.49 -10.62
CA VAL A 79 0.52 7.38 -9.53
C VAL A 79 1.34 6.57 -8.54
N VAL A 80 2.56 7.02 -8.27
CA VAL A 80 3.38 6.53 -7.16
C VAL A 80 3.12 7.43 -5.96
N ILE A 81 2.98 6.87 -4.75
CA ILE A 81 2.71 7.62 -3.52
C ILE A 81 3.67 7.12 -2.43
N GLY A 82 4.55 7.99 -1.95
CA GLY A 82 5.48 7.67 -0.87
C GLY A 82 4.91 8.01 0.50
N PHE A 83 5.11 7.11 1.45
CA PHE A 83 4.77 7.30 2.87
C PHE A 83 6.06 7.17 3.70
N PRO A 84 6.69 8.28 4.09
CA PRO A 84 7.87 8.24 4.96
C PRO A 84 7.54 7.58 6.31
N CYS A 85 8.44 6.69 6.79
CA CYS A 85 8.23 5.94 8.02
C CYS A 85 9.54 5.71 8.76
N ASP A 86 9.57 6.03 10.07
CA ASP A 86 10.78 5.90 10.91
C ASP A 86 10.82 4.62 11.76
N GLN A 87 9.87 3.69 11.57
CA GLN A 87 9.75 2.49 12.43
C GLN A 87 10.83 1.43 12.18
N PHE A 88 11.56 1.49 11.06
CA PHE A 88 12.54 0.49 10.66
C PHE A 88 13.96 1.02 10.84
N GLY A 89 14.50 0.82 12.05
CA GLY A 89 15.86 1.21 12.39
C GLY A 89 16.10 2.72 12.49
N HIS A 90 15.06 3.52 12.70
CA HIS A 90 15.12 4.99 12.73
C HIS A 90 15.79 5.58 11.49
N GLN A 91 15.39 5.06 10.32
CA GLN A 91 15.99 5.43 9.04
C GLN A 91 15.28 6.60 8.33
N GLU A 92 14.27 7.23 9.00
CA GLU A 92 13.59 8.44 8.53
C GLU A 92 13.47 9.48 9.64
N PRO A 93 14.59 10.01 10.18
CA PRO A 93 14.56 10.90 11.33
C PRO A 93 14.11 12.33 11.02
N GLY A 94 14.11 12.74 9.73
CA GLY A 94 13.82 14.12 9.30
C GLY A 94 12.39 14.56 9.57
N THR A 95 12.15 15.87 9.50
CA THR A 95 10.80 16.46 9.43
C THR A 95 10.21 16.23 8.04
N ASN A 96 8.92 16.52 7.83
CA ASN A 96 8.30 16.39 6.51
C ASN A 96 9.01 17.26 5.45
N GLU A 97 9.40 18.48 5.82
CA GLU A 97 10.09 19.42 4.96
C GLU A 97 11.50 18.92 4.59
N GLU A 98 12.24 18.39 5.57
CA GLU A 98 13.57 17.83 5.35
C GLU A 98 13.52 16.57 4.45
N ILE A 99 12.49 15.75 4.61
CA ILE A 99 12.25 14.55 3.78
C ILE A 99 11.93 14.97 2.34
N GLU A 100 11.05 15.95 2.14
CA GLU A 100 10.75 16.45 0.81
C GLU A 100 11.98 17.02 0.11
N GLU A 101 12.75 17.87 0.81
CA GLU A 101 13.97 18.43 0.27
C GLU A 101 14.97 17.32 -0.09
N PHE A 102 15.16 16.33 0.79
CA PHE A 102 16.02 15.18 0.53
C PHE A 102 15.61 14.42 -0.73
N CYS A 103 14.34 14.06 -0.85
CA CYS A 103 13.81 13.32 -1.99
C CYS A 103 13.94 14.11 -3.29
N ARG A 104 13.61 15.42 -3.27
CA ARG A 104 13.69 16.29 -4.43
C ARG A 104 15.13 16.55 -4.87
N VAL A 105 16.04 16.83 -3.92
CA VAL A 105 17.43 17.23 -4.26
C VAL A 105 18.27 16.03 -4.65
N ASN A 106 18.13 14.88 -3.98
CA ASN A 106 19.00 13.73 -4.21
C ASN A 106 18.47 12.77 -5.28
N TYR A 107 17.14 12.70 -5.48
CA TYR A 107 16.50 11.73 -6.38
C TYR A 107 15.56 12.36 -7.40
N GLY A 108 15.38 13.69 -7.35
CA GLY A 108 14.48 14.40 -8.27
C GLY A 108 13.03 13.93 -8.19
N VAL A 109 12.59 13.44 -7.02
CA VAL A 109 11.23 12.92 -6.79
C VAL A 109 10.20 13.99 -7.10
N THR A 110 9.22 13.62 -7.94
CA THR A 110 8.08 14.47 -8.33
C THR A 110 6.73 13.80 -8.03
N PHE A 111 6.71 12.55 -7.61
CA PHE A 111 5.49 11.90 -7.15
C PHE A 111 5.09 12.37 -5.75
N PRO A 112 3.78 12.29 -5.38
CA PRO A 112 3.27 12.71 -4.09
C PRO A 112 3.94 12.00 -2.90
N LEU A 113 4.30 12.78 -1.88
CA LEU A 113 4.74 12.30 -0.57
C LEU A 113 3.68 12.65 0.47
N MET A 114 3.34 11.68 1.30
CA MET A 114 2.46 11.88 2.46
C MET A 114 3.28 12.29 3.69
N ALA A 115 2.62 12.80 4.69
CA ALA A 115 3.24 13.10 5.98
C ALA A 115 3.84 11.83 6.58
N LYS A 116 4.99 11.97 7.25
CA LYS A 116 5.63 10.86 7.95
C LYS A 116 4.67 10.24 8.96
N SER A 117 4.49 8.92 8.89
CA SER A 117 3.55 8.20 9.74
C SER A 117 4.02 6.78 10.04
N ASP A 118 3.46 6.20 11.10
CA ASP A 118 3.63 4.78 11.38
C ASP A 118 2.86 3.93 10.36
N VAL A 119 3.44 2.79 10.00
CA VAL A 119 2.81 1.80 9.09
C VAL A 119 2.45 0.50 9.82
N ASN A 120 2.93 0.31 11.06
CA ASN A 120 2.63 -0.85 11.90
C ASN A 120 2.19 -0.42 13.30
N GLY A 121 1.50 -1.33 14.00
CA GLY A 121 1.08 -1.14 15.39
C GLY A 121 -0.22 -0.35 15.52
N GLU A 122 -0.54 0.03 16.76
CA GLU A 122 -1.81 0.66 17.12
C GLU A 122 -2.00 2.01 16.41
N ASN A 123 -0.95 2.81 16.32
CA ASN A 123 -0.95 4.15 15.70
C ASN A 123 -0.70 4.13 14.19
N ALA A 124 -0.64 2.95 13.57
CA ALA A 124 -0.41 2.85 12.14
C ALA A 124 -1.49 3.58 11.34
N ASN A 125 -1.07 4.21 10.25
CA ASN A 125 -1.96 4.79 9.26
C ASN A 125 -2.96 3.74 8.77
N ASP A 126 -4.25 4.06 8.77
CA ASP A 126 -5.32 3.12 8.45
C ASP A 126 -5.22 2.57 7.03
N ILE A 127 -4.61 3.31 6.10
CA ILE A 127 -4.31 2.82 4.76
C ILE A 127 -3.41 1.58 4.85
N PHE A 128 -2.33 1.61 5.65
CA PHE A 128 -1.43 0.47 5.79
C PHE A 128 -2.06 -0.70 6.52
N LYS A 129 -2.88 -0.46 7.56
CA LYS A 129 -3.67 -1.51 8.22
C LYS A 129 -4.55 -2.25 7.21
N TRP A 130 -5.20 -1.51 6.31
CA TRP A 130 -6.01 -2.10 5.26
C TRP A 130 -5.15 -2.80 4.20
N LEU A 131 -4.07 -2.17 3.71
CA LEU A 131 -3.18 -2.73 2.68
C LEU A 131 -2.63 -4.10 3.07
N TYR A 132 -2.08 -4.24 4.28
CA TYR A 132 -1.53 -5.51 4.69
C TYR A 132 -2.60 -6.53 5.11
N SER A 133 -3.83 -6.11 5.43
CA SER A 133 -4.95 -7.04 5.60
C SER A 133 -5.41 -7.65 4.27
N GLU A 134 -5.38 -6.87 3.18
CA GLU A 134 -5.71 -7.34 1.82
C GLU A 134 -4.59 -8.21 1.22
N LYS A 135 -3.33 -7.83 1.47
CA LYS A 135 -2.13 -8.54 1.00
C LYS A 135 -1.14 -8.70 2.13
N PRO A 136 -1.27 -9.77 2.94
CA PRO A 136 -0.36 -10.06 4.04
C PRO A 136 1.06 -10.37 3.55
N PHE A 137 2.02 -10.31 4.49
CA PHE A 137 3.38 -10.77 4.23
C PHE A 137 3.41 -12.25 3.83
N ALA A 138 4.13 -12.58 2.77
CA ALA A 138 4.24 -13.94 2.22
C ALA A 138 5.70 -14.40 2.03
N GLY A 139 6.65 -13.70 2.67
CA GLY A 139 8.09 -13.99 2.56
C GLY A 139 8.82 -13.07 1.60
N PHE A 140 10.16 -13.10 1.66
CA PHE A 140 11.03 -12.32 0.80
C PHE A 140 11.40 -13.03 -0.52
N GLY A 141 10.92 -14.27 -0.72
CA GLY A 141 11.27 -15.10 -1.86
C GLY A 141 12.67 -15.74 -1.77
N ASP A 142 13.03 -16.51 -2.80
CA ASP A 142 14.22 -17.40 -2.79
C ASP A 142 15.50 -16.74 -3.33
N SER A 143 15.45 -15.47 -3.72
CA SER A 143 16.64 -14.73 -4.18
C SER A 143 17.67 -14.57 -3.04
N ASP A 144 18.93 -14.38 -3.38
CA ASP A 144 19.98 -14.16 -2.37
C ASP A 144 19.70 -12.93 -1.49
N ARG A 145 19.11 -11.88 -2.07
CA ARG A 145 18.64 -10.70 -1.30
C ARG A 145 17.47 -11.06 -0.38
N GLY A 146 16.53 -11.89 -0.84
CA GLY A 146 15.41 -12.38 -0.04
C GLY A 146 15.89 -13.19 1.16
N LYS A 147 16.77 -14.16 0.94
CA LYS A 147 17.41 -14.96 1.99
C LYS A 147 18.21 -14.12 2.99
N SER A 148 18.91 -13.08 2.48
CA SER A 148 19.65 -12.15 3.35
C SER A 148 18.73 -11.35 4.27
N MET A 149 17.61 -10.85 3.74
CA MET A 149 16.59 -10.14 4.53
C MET A 149 15.94 -11.05 5.56
N ASP A 150 15.54 -12.25 5.16
CA ASP A 150 14.99 -13.27 6.05
C ASP A 150 15.96 -13.56 7.20
N GLY A 151 17.24 -13.84 6.88
CA GLY A 151 18.28 -14.09 7.87
C GLY A 151 18.61 -12.88 8.76
N MET A 152 18.42 -11.65 8.29
CA MET A 152 18.60 -10.44 9.09
C MET A 152 17.47 -10.30 10.11
N LEU A 153 16.23 -10.43 9.67
CA LEU A 153 15.06 -10.22 10.52
C LEU A 153 14.86 -11.36 11.52
N SER A 154 15.06 -12.61 11.09
CA SER A 154 14.92 -13.79 11.96
C SER A 154 15.94 -13.82 13.11
N ARG A 155 17.13 -13.24 12.93
CA ARG A 155 18.10 -13.07 14.05
C ARG A 155 17.62 -12.10 15.12
N GLY A 156 16.88 -11.04 14.73
CA GLY A 156 16.32 -10.06 15.65
C GLY A 156 15.01 -10.53 16.30
N ASN A 157 14.19 -11.23 15.54
CA ASN A 157 12.91 -11.79 15.97
C ASN A 157 12.60 -13.05 15.15
N PRO A 158 12.76 -14.27 15.71
CA PRO A 158 12.45 -15.53 15.00
C PRO A 158 11.00 -15.61 14.49
N ASP A 159 10.07 -14.93 15.16
CA ASP A 159 8.65 -14.95 14.83
C ASP A 159 8.24 -13.75 13.93
N TYR A 160 9.20 -13.01 13.34
CA TYR A 160 8.93 -11.81 12.56
C TYR A 160 7.91 -12.02 11.43
N ALA A 161 7.83 -13.24 10.87
CA ALA A 161 6.95 -13.59 9.77
C ALA A 161 5.54 -14.01 10.20
N SER A 162 5.26 -14.09 11.52
CA SER A 162 4.00 -14.64 12.07
C SER A 162 2.78 -13.74 11.87
N ASN A 163 2.96 -12.49 11.46
CA ASN A 163 1.90 -11.51 11.25
C ASN A 163 1.96 -10.87 9.85
N PRO A 164 0.89 -10.19 9.38
CA PRO A 164 0.81 -9.59 8.05
C PRO A 164 1.60 -8.28 7.88
N ASP A 165 2.14 -7.72 8.95
CA ASP A 165 2.72 -6.37 9.04
C ASP A 165 3.77 -6.09 7.96
N ILE A 166 4.09 -4.81 7.78
CA ILE A 166 5.23 -4.36 6.98
C ILE A 166 6.52 -4.82 7.68
N LYS A 167 7.45 -5.40 6.93
CA LYS A 167 8.68 -5.96 7.52
C LYS A 167 9.88 -5.02 7.41
N TRP A 168 9.88 -4.12 6.42
CA TRP A 168 10.97 -3.18 6.22
C TRP A 168 10.55 -2.00 5.34
N ASN A 169 11.41 -0.97 5.25
CA ASN A 169 11.24 0.15 4.34
C ASN A 169 11.20 -0.32 2.87
N PHE A 170 10.53 0.42 2.00
CA PHE A 170 10.34 0.13 0.58
C PHE A 170 9.49 -1.11 0.28
N THR A 171 8.60 -1.51 1.19
CA THR A 171 7.49 -2.41 0.85
C THR A 171 6.51 -1.66 -0.03
N LYS A 172 6.03 -2.30 -1.08
CA LYS A 172 5.22 -1.69 -2.13
C LYS A 172 3.89 -2.43 -2.27
N PHE A 173 2.81 -1.68 -2.47
CA PHE A 173 1.48 -2.22 -2.78
C PHE A 173 1.02 -1.66 -4.12
N LEU A 174 0.64 -2.55 -5.03
CA LEU A 174 0.10 -2.19 -6.34
C LEU A 174 -1.43 -2.31 -6.30
N LEU A 175 -2.12 -1.26 -6.74
CA LEU A 175 -3.58 -1.18 -6.77
C LEU A 175 -4.07 -0.94 -8.20
N ASP A 176 -5.18 -1.59 -8.53
CA ASP A 176 -5.82 -1.44 -9.84
C ASP A 176 -6.64 -0.13 -9.95
N ARG A 177 -7.15 0.15 -11.16
CA ARG A 177 -7.99 1.32 -11.45
C ARG A 177 -9.33 1.36 -10.68
N LYS A 178 -9.68 0.28 -9.99
CA LYS A 178 -10.87 0.20 -9.12
C LYS A 178 -10.51 0.41 -7.65
N GLY A 179 -9.24 0.70 -7.36
CA GLY A 179 -8.74 0.94 -6.01
C GLY A 179 -8.57 -0.32 -5.17
N ARG A 180 -8.48 -1.49 -5.78
CA ARG A 180 -8.29 -2.78 -5.10
C ARG A 180 -6.81 -3.14 -5.06
N VAL A 181 -6.34 -3.69 -3.95
CA VAL A 181 -4.96 -4.16 -3.82
C VAL A 181 -4.78 -5.45 -4.63
N VAL A 182 -3.91 -5.41 -5.64
CA VAL A 182 -3.65 -6.56 -6.52
C VAL A 182 -2.38 -7.31 -6.14
N ALA A 183 -1.36 -6.59 -5.65
CA ALA A 183 -0.09 -7.21 -5.25
C ALA A 183 0.59 -6.45 -4.11
N ARG A 184 1.44 -7.17 -3.37
CA ARG A 184 2.42 -6.65 -2.42
C ARG A 184 3.79 -7.14 -2.83
N PHE A 185 4.79 -6.27 -2.69
CA PHE A 185 6.18 -6.57 -3.01
C PHE A 185 7.07 -6.12 -1.87
N GLU A 186 7.92 -7.01 -1.43
CA GLU A 186 8.89 -6.70 -0.40
C GLU A 186 10.06 -5.86 -0.96
N PRO A 187 10.87 -5.22 -0.10
CA PRO A 187 11.95 -4.31 -0.53
C PRO A 187 12.94 -4.89 -1.54
N VAL A 188 13.15 -6.19 -1.49
CA VAL A 188 14.09 -6.92 -2.36
C VAL A 188 13.66 -6.94 -3.84
N VAL A 189 12.37 -6.70 -4.12
CA VAL A 189 11.83 -6.54 -5.47
C VAL A 189 12.02 -5.09 -5.88
N THR A 190 12.79 -4.85 -6.94
CA THR A 190 13.12 -3.49 -7.39
C THR A 190 11.96 -2.85 -8.16
N PRO A 191 11.92 -1.52 -8.30
CA PRO A 191 10.91 -0.86 -9.12
C PRO A 191 10.87 -1.37 -10.57
N GLU A 192 12.02 -1.68 -11.17
CA GLU A 192 12.15 -2.21 -12.53
C GLU A 192 11.48 -3.57 -12.66
N ASP A 193 11.59 -4.43 -11.63
CA ASP A 193 10.96 -5.75 -11.60
C ASP A 193 9.41 -5.67 -11.59
N LEU A 194 8.85 -4.53 -11.19
CA LEU A 194 7.39 -4.30 -11.13
C LEU A 194 6.82 -3.79 -12.45
N GLU A 195 7.64 -3.29 -13.36
CA GLU A 195 7.18 -2.54 -14.53
C GLU A 195 6.14 -3.32 -15.35
N SER A 196 6.39 -4.60 -15.60
CA SER A 196 5.46 -5.43 -16.39
C SER A 196 4.09 -5.58 -15.73
N GLN A 197 4.04 -5.68 -14.40
CA GLN A 197 2.78 -5.79 -13.67
C GLN A 197 2.02 -4.46 -13.64
N ILE A 198 2.73 -3.35 -13.53
CA ILE A 198 2.15 -2.00 -13.63
C ILE A 198 1.53 -1.81 -15.02
N VAL A 199 2.29 -2.12 -16.08
CA VAL A 199 1.82 -1.98 -17.48
C VAL A 199 0.58 -2.81 -17.76
N ALA A 200 0.47 -4.00 -17.18
CA ALA A 200 -0.71 -4.86 -17.33
C ALA A 200 -2.01 -4.25 -16.74
N LEU A 201 -1.91 -3.24 -15.87
CA LEU A 201 -3.04 -2.55 -15.24
C LEU A 201 -3.34 -1.19 -15.88
N LEU A 202 -2.42 -0.63 -16.65
CA LEU A 202 -2.57 0.66 -17.32
C LEU A 202 -3.42 0.58 -18.60
#